data_805d4b13344ef906bf0c9166a5f5a347
#
_entry.id   805d4b13344ef906bf0c9166a5f5a347
#
_cell.length_a   1.000
_cell.length_b   1.000
_cell.length_c   1.000
_cell.angle_alpha   90.00
_cell.angle_beta   90.00
_cell.angle_gamma   90.00
#
_symmetry.space_group_name_H-M   'P 1'
#
loop_
_entity.id
_entity.type
_entity.pdbx_description
1 polymer ?
#
loop_
_entity_poly.entity_id
_entity_poly.type
_entity_poly.pdbx_seq_one_letter_code
_entity_poly.pdbx_strand_id
1 'polypeptide(L)'
;MLPRRQIDWVEVPRSPFCATIADMTPVTDSPFRVAVVGSGPAGVYASEALLDWSDNRDPSGRGIVVDLIDRLPVPYGLLRHGVAPDHPRIKGIARTLEGIAADPRIRFLGNVEFGRDLTLDDVHRFYHAVVFSTGALADRRLGIPGEDLEGSYGAAEFVTWYDGHPDAHPEWALTAERAAVVGVGNVALDVARMLVRSPEQLEPTDIPEHVRAGFGTNTTRVVSVIGRRGPVHAKFTPLELREMAKVEGVTIVVDPADLEYDDEARTLRDSDRRVGQVCTQLEKWAGAQREAWHGSADEAEAAALAAGERVVRFRFHRSPVEILGSDGRVSGLRLEVTEPAGAGGRVRSSGRTEDLQVEAVYRAVGYRSAALEGVPFDHDSATIPNDSGRILDSPGGQHLPGLFTAGWVKRGPSGVIGTNRSCAVETVGQLATELESGALPEPAEPDPQAVRDLLTDRGVDLVDGDAWLEIDAHERGLGEAAGRERTKLPGRAEMLEVARASRSTSR
;
A
#
# COMPACT_ATOMS: atom_id res chain seq x y z
N MET A 1 20.73 2.50 19.77
CA MET A 1 20.41 3.93 19.54
C MET A 1 21.22 4.39 18.33
N LEU A 2 20.59 4.49 17.17
CA LEU A 2 21.19 5.16 16.01
C LEU A 2 20.93 6.66 16.16
N PRO A 3 21.90 7.53 15.86
CA PRO A 3 21.70 8.97 16.00
C PRO A 3 20.62 9.44 15.04
N ARG A 4 19.68 10.26 15.54
CA ARG A 4 18.71 10.98 14.72
C ARG A 4 19.49 11.76 13.66
N ARG A 5 19.35 11.42 12.39
CA ARG A 5 19.89 12.20 11.29
C ARG A 5 18.95 13.39 11.06
N GLN A 6 19.49 14.59 11.15
CA GLN A 6 18.83 15.82 10.75
C GLN A 6 18.37 15.71 9.30
N ILE A 7 17.13 16.10 9.02
CA ILE A 7 16.57 16.12 7.68
C ILE A 7 17.11 17.36 6.96
N ASP A 8 17.83 17.18 5.85
CA ASP A 8 18.27 18.30 5.02
C ASP A 8 17.09 18.86 4.23
N TRP A 9 16.66 20.06 4.61
CA TRP A 9 15.61 20.80 3.94
C TRP A 9 16.18 21.51 2.71
N VAL A 10 15.49 21.39 1.57
CA VAL A 10 15.83 22.17 0.37
C VAL A 10 15.38 23.61 0.60
N GLU A 11 16.32 24.58 0.54
CA GLU A 11 15.99 25.99 0.63
C GLU A 11 15.11 26.43 -0.53
N VAL A 12 13.90 26.91 -0.21
CA VAL A 12 13.02 27.60 -1.17
C VAL A 12 13.41 29.08 -1.17
N PRO A 13 13.67 29.72 -2.32
CA PRO A 13 14.08 31.13 -2.38
C PRO A 13 12.98 32.05 -1.81
N ARG A 14 13.34 32.95 -0.92
CA ARG A 14 12.44 33.98 -0.38
C ARG A 14 12.12 35.04 -1.43
N SER A 15 10.85 35.28 -1.68
CA SER A 15 10.37 36.44 -2.44
C SER A 15 10.43 37.72 -1.58
N PRO A 16 10.92 38.87 -2.11
CA PRO A 16 10.98 40.12 -1.37
C PRO A 16 9.67 40.89 -1.53
N PHE A 17 8.74 40.74 -0.61
CA PHE A 17 7.67 41.71 -0.41
C PHE A 17 7.61 42.15 1.04
N CYS A 18 8.13 43.35 1.30
CA CYS A 18 8.02 44.07 2.55
C CYS A 18 6.61 44.69 2.62
N ALA A 19 5.76 44.24 3.52
CA ALA A 19 4.51 44.91 3.88
C ALA A 19 4.58 45.26 5.38
N THR A 20 4.19 46.48 5.66
CA THR A 20 4.22 47.23 6.90
C THR A 20 3.44 46.54 8.01
N ILE A 21 4.03 46.49 9.18
CA ILE A 21 3.46 46.02 10.45
C ILE A 21 2.34 46.99 10.89
N ALA A 22 1.10 46.57 10.76
CA ALA A 22 -0.03 47.14 11.51
C ALA A 22 -1.22 46.16 11.42
N ASP A 23 -1.23 45.14 12.26
CA ASP A 23 -2.36 44.56 12.98
C ASP A 23 -1.79 43.33 13.72
N MET A 24 -1.38 43.58 14.97
CA MET A 24 -1.02 42.47 15.87
C MET A 24 -2.34 41.78 16.27
N THR A 25 -2.72 40.73 15.56
CA THR A 25 -3.61 39.72 16.11
C THR A 25 -3.01 39.18 17.40
N PRO A 26 -3.78 38.94 18.45
CA PRO A 26 -3.23 38.40 19.70
C PRO A 26 -2.56 37.06 19.40
N VAL A 27 -1.26 36.96 19.72
CA VAL A 27 -0.52 35.68 19.69
C VAL A 27 -1.23 34.76 20.67
N THR A 28 -1.91 33.75 20.15
CA THR A 28 -2.52 32.71 21.00
C THR A 28 -1.38 31.83 21.51
N ASP A 29 -1.32 31.61 22.82
CA ASP A 29 -0.31 30.72 23.46
C ASP A 29 -0.55 29.23 23.17
N SER A 30 -1.62 28.90 22.42
CA SER A 30 -2.00 27.53 22.13
C SER A 30 -1.14 26.94 20.99
N PRO A 31 -0.75 25.67 21.06
CA PRO A 31 0.03 25.01 20.00
C PRO A 31 -0.77 24.94 18.69
N PHE A 32 -0.06 24.90 17.57
CA PHE A 32 -0.68 24.61 16.29
C PHE A 32 -1.34 23.23 16.33
N ARG A 33 -2.56 23.14 15.80
CA ARG A 33 -3.35 21.91 15.71
C ARG A 33 -3.38 21.44 14.25
N VAL A 34 -2.86 20.25 13.98
CA VAL A 34 -2.89 19.64 12.65
C VAL A 34 -3.54 18.27 12.70
N ALA A 35 -4.53 18.04 11.84
CA ALA A 35 -5.07 16.71 11.61
C ALA A 35 -4.26 16.00 10.51
N VAL A 36 -3.94 14.74 10.73
CA VAL A 36 -3.37 13.85 9.70
C VAL A 36 -4.33 12.69 9.51
N VAL A 37 -5.03 12.67 8.38
CA VAL A 37 -6.04 11.65 8.07
C VAL A 37 -5.41 10.51 7.28
N GLY A 38 -5.30 9.35 7.92
CA GLY A 38 -4.59 8.17 7.47
C GLY A 38 -3.30 7.94 8.26
N SER A 39 -3.26 6.90 9.08
CA SER A 39 -2.13 6.53 9.94
C SER A 39 -1.14 5.55 9.28
N GLY A 40 -1.18 5.42 7.96
CA GLY A 40 -0.18 4.69 7.20
C GLY A 40 1.20 5.37 7.22
N PRO A 41 2.22 4.78 6.58
CA PRO A 41 3.59 5.35 6.59
C PRO A 41 3.66 6.82 6.18
N ALA A 42 2.82 7.28 5.23
CA ALA A 42 2.81 8.68 4.79
C ALA A 42 2.34 9.63 5.89
N GLY A 43 1.29 9.25 6.64
CA GLY A 43 0.76 10.05 7.74
C GLY A 43 1.71 10.10 8.92
N VAL A 44 2.30 8.96 9.30
CA VAL A 44 3.27 8.91 10.41
C VAL A 44 4.52 9.74 10.06
N TYR A 45 5.04 9.67 8.83
CA TYR A 45 6.16 10.51 8.39
C TYR A 45 5.77 11.99 8.25
N ALA A 46 4.52 12.32 7.91
CA ALA A 46 4.05 13.70 7.93
C ALA A 46 4.01 14.24 9.38
N SER A 47 3.56 13.43 10.34
CA SER A 47 3.61 13.77 11.75
C SER A 47 5.05 14.00 12.25
N GLU A 48 6.00 13.10 11.89
CA GLU A 48 7.42 13.29 12.19
C GLU A 48 7.95 14.61 11.63
N ALA A 49 7.66 14.92 10.37
CA ALA A 49 8.13 16.15 9.73
C ALA A 49 7.52 17.42 10.35
N LEU A 50 6.27 17.37 10.81
CA LEU A 50 5.63 18.46 11.56
C LEU A 50 6.32 18.70 12.91
N LEU A 51 6.65 17.64 13.65
CA LEU A 51 7.38 17.74 14.91
C LEU A 51 8.80 18.30 14.67
N ASP A 52 9.50 17.80 13.65
CA ASP A 52 10.84 18.31 13.27
C ASP A 52 10.80 19.81 12.92
N TRP A 53 9.78 20.26 12.20
CA TRP A 53 9.58 21.67 11.90
C TRP A 53 9.34 22.47 13.17
N SER A 54 8.47 22.02 14.04
CA SER A 54 8.14 22.69 15.29
C SER A 54 9.34 22.83 16.22
N ASP A 55 10.16 21.76 16.34
CA ASP A 55 11.34 21.75 17.22
C ASP A 55 12.48 22.62 16.72
N ASN A 56 12.61 22.80 15.39
CA ASN A 56 13.79 23.40 14.80
C ASN A 56 13.54 24.70 14.04
N ARG A 57 12.30 25.00 13.66
CA ARG A 57 11.98 26.07 12.71
C ARG A 57 10.77 26.94 13.06
N ASP A 58 9.93 26.53 14.01
CA ASP A 58 8.76 27.33 14.41
C ASP A 58 9.19 28.69 14.96
N PRO A 59 8.97 29.82 14.21
CA PRO A 59 9.42 31.14 14.65
C PRO A 59 8.54 31.69 15.78
N SER A 60 7.33 31.13 15.96
CA SER A 60 6.39 31.57 16.97
C SER A 60 6.66 30.98 18.35
N GLY A 61 7.32 29.80 18.39
CA GLY A 61 7.52 29.02 19.60
C GLY A 61 6.23 28.40 20.19
N ARG A 62 5.11 28.43 19.46
CA ARG A 62 3.81 27.87 19.89
C ARG A 62 3.87 26.35 20.08
N GLY A 63 4.73 25.67 19.32
CA GLY A 63 4.74 24.23 19.25
C GLY A 63 3.59 23.66 18.42
N ILE A 64 3.50 22.33 18.34
CA ILE A 64 2.51 21.64 17.50
C ILE A 64 1.93 20.42 18.21
N VAL A 65 0.65 20.15 17.99
CA VAL A 65 -0.04 18.90 18.35
C VAL A 65 -0.69 18.31 17.11
N VAL A 66 -0.42 17.03 16.85
CA VAL A 66 -0.92 16.29 15.70
C VAL A 66 -1.94 15.26 16.15
N ASP A 67 -3.13 15.28 15.55
CA ASP A 67 -4.10 14.21 15.68
C ASP A 67 -3.97 13.28 14.45
N LEU A 68 -3.47 12.08 14.69
CA LEU A 68 -3.30 11.03 13.69
C LEU A 68 -4.56 10.18 13.64
N ILE A 69 -5.40 10.43 12.65
CA ILE A 69 -6.76 9.89 12.52
C ILE A 69 -6.76 8.71 11.56
N ASP A 70 -7.40 7.61 11.94
CA ASP A 70 -7.58 6.47 11.03
C ASP A 70 -8.96 5.83 11.17
N ARG A 71 -9.53 5.38 10.06
CA ARG A 71 -10.79 4.64 10.04
C ARG A 71 -10.68 3.24 10.67
N LEU A 72 -9.46 2.70 10.78
CA LEU A 72 -9.19 1.44 11.45
C LEU A 72 -8.88 1.65 12.93
N PRO A 73 -9.20 0.68 13.80
CA PRO A 73 -8.81 0.71 15.20
C PRO A 73 -7.29 0.66 15.42
N VAL A 74 -6.53 0.33 14.38
CA VAL A 74 -5.10 0.04 14.44
C VAL A 74 -4.34 0.87 13.40
N PRO A 75 -3.14 1.38 13.71
CA PRO A 75 -2.35 2.22 12.80
C PRO A 75 -1.54 1.40 11.79
N TYR A 76 -0.76 2.13 11.00
CA TYR A 76 0.28 1.71 10.04
C TYR A 76 -0.26 1.25 8.68
N GLY A 77 -1.56 1.25 8.43
CA GLY A 77 -2.17 1.04 7.10
C GLY A 77 -1.60 -0.19 6.38
N LEU A 78 -1.15 -0.01 5.12
CA LEU A 78 -0.62 -1.11 4.31
C LEU A 78 0.73 -1.69 4.79
N LEU A 79 1.45 -1.06 5.71
CA LEU A 79 2.58 -1.71 6.35
C LEU A 79 2.12 -2.89 7.21
N ARG A 80 0.95 -2.75 7.84
CA ARG A 80 0.31 -3.79 8.65
C ARG A 80 -0.56 -4.74 7.82
N HIS A 81 -1.31 -4.22 6.84
CA HIS A 81 -2.35 -4.94 6.11
C HIS A 81 -2.12 -5.01 4.60
N GLY A 82 -0.86 -4.94 4.14
CA GLY A 82 -0.56 -4.95 2.72
C GLY A 82 0.86 -5.40 2.37
N VAL A 83 1.75 -5.52 3.36
CA VAL A 83 3.06 -6.14 3.19
C VAL A 83 2.91 -7.63 3.45
N ALA A 84 3.26 -8.46 2.47
CA ALA A 84 3.11 -9.90 2.56
C ALA A 84 3.71 -10.46 3.87
N PRO A 85 3.02 -11.40 4.54
CA PRO A 85 3.38 -11.86 5.88
C PRO A 85 4.77 -12.50 5.96
N ASP A 86 5.28 -12.99 4.85
CA ASP A 86 6.61 -13.58 4.71
C ASP A 86 7.75 -12.57 4.47
N HIS A 87 7.49 -11.26 4.65
CA HIS A 87 8.47 -10.18 4.59
C HIS A 87 8.80 -9.55 5.96
N PRO A 88 9.36 -10.30 6.94
CA PRO A 88 9.59 -9.80 8.29
C PRO A 88 10.50 -8.55 8.34
N ARG A 89 11.46 -8.42 7.40
CA ARG A 89 12.35 -7.25 7.33
C ARG A 89 11.61 -5.97 6.95
N ILE A 90 10.64 -6.05 6.04
CA ILE A 90 9.84 -4.89 5.63
C ILE A 90 8.88 -4.54 6.75
N LYS A 91 8.23 -5.53 7.36
CA LYS A 91 7.39 -5.35 8.56
C LYS A 91 8.16 -4.76 9.74
N GLY A 92 9.47 -5.01 9.84
CA GLY A 92 10.34 -4.40 10.85
C GLY A 92 10.42 -2.86 10.81
N ILE A 93 10.00 -2.22 9.70
CA ILE A 93 9.86 -0.76 9.61
C ILE A 93 8.76 -0.26 10.57
N ALA A 94 7.81 -1.11 10.97
CA ALA A 94 6.79 -0.78 11.97
C ALA A 94 7.42 -0.22 13.25
N ARG A 95 8.55 -0.77 13.73
CA ARG A 95 9.25 -0.26 14.92
C ARG A 95 9.70 1.19 14.78
N THR A 96 10.07 1.62 13.57
CA THR A 96 10.42 3.02 13.31
C THR A 96 9.17 3.90 13.41
N LEU A 97 8.06 3.45 12.81
CA LEU A 97 6.79 4.18 12.87
C LEU A 97 6.23 4.20 14.29
N GLU A 98 6.34 3.11 15.04
CA GLU A 98 6.00 3.02 16.48
C GLU A 98 6.77 4.07 17.29
N GLY A 99 8.10 4.16 17.07
CA GLY A 99 8.94 5.16 17.74
C GLY A 99 8.57 6.61 17.43
N ILE A 100 8.08 6.89 16.21
CA ILE A 100 7.57 8.22 15.84
C ILE A 100 6.21 8.47 16.51
N ALA A 101 5.28 7.52 16.39
CA ALA A 101 3.92 7.67 16.94
C ALA A 101 3.88 7.70 18.48
N ALA A 102 4.95 7.28 19.14
CA ALA A 102 5.09 7.35 20.60
C ALA A 102 5.40 8.77 21.14
N ASP A 103 5.66 9.77 20.26
CA ASP A 103 5.82 11.16 20.73
C ASP A 103 4.47 11.67 21.31
N PRO A 104 4.46 12.21 22.54
CA PRO A 104 3.21 12.61 23.20
C PRO A 104 2.44 13.73 22.50
N ARG A 105 3.05 14.42 21.55
CA ARG A 105 2.42 15.43 20.70
C ARG A 105 1.64 14.81 19.55
N ILE A 106 1.83 13.51 19.25
CA ILE A 106 1.05 12.75 18.27
C ILE A 106 0.01 11.95 19.03
N ARG A 107 -1.26 12.28 18.81
CA ARG A 107 -2.38 11.59 19.44
C ARG A 107 -3.07 10.72 18.41
N PHE A 108 -3.08 9.42 18.61
CA PHE A 108 -3.80 8.50 17.73
C PHE A 108 -5.30 8.55 18.00
N LEU A 109 -6.10 8.71 16.96
CA LEU A 109 -7.56 8.67 16.95
C LEU A 109 -8.01 7.59 15.95
N GLY A 110 -7.99 6.35 16.39
CA GLY A 110 -8.40 5.18 15.61
C GLY A 110 -9.89 4.91 15.65
N ASN A 111 -10.38 4.15 14.69
CA ASN A 111 -11.80 3.88 14.46
C ASN A 111 -12.63 5.15 14.18
N VAL A 112 -12.00 6.16 13.55
CA VAL A 112 -12.61 7.43 13.15
C VAL A 112 -12.54 7.58 11.64
N GLU A 113 -13.68 7.57 10.97
CA GLU A 113 -13.76 7.67 9.53
C GLU A 113 -14.08 9.08 9.07
N PHE A 114 -13.15 9.67 8.31
CA PHE A 114 -13.37 10.98 7.70
C PHE A 114 -14.48 10.90 6.64
N GLY A 115 -15.40 11.86 6.67
CA GLY A 115 -16.62 11.89 5.86
C GLY A 115 -17.85 11.35 6.62
N ARG A 116 -17.66 10.41 7.53
CA ARG A 116 -18.75 9.87 8.37
C ARG A 116 -18.73 10.42 9.80
N ASP A 117 -17.59 10.26 10.48
CA ASP A 117 -17.45 10.61 11.91
C ASP A 117 -16.88 12.01 12.11
N LEU A 118 -16.04 12.47 11.19
CA LEU A 118 -15.50 13.82 11.09
C LEU A 118 -15.68 14.32 9.66
N THR A 119 -16.28 15.50 9.51
CA THR A 119 -16.45 16.18 8.23
C THR A 119 -15.34 17.21 7.99
N LEU A 120 -15.28 17.77 6.78
CA LEU A 120 -14.34 18.85 6.48
C LEU A 120 -14.62 20.10 7.32
N ASP A 121 -15.89 20.40 7.61
CA ASP A 121 -16.30 21.53 8.49
C ASP A 121 -15.81 21.31 9.93
N ASP A 122 -15.91 20.07 10.44
CA ASP A 122 -15.35 19.73 11.75
C ASP A 122 -13.83 19.94 11.79
N VAL A 123 -13.14 19.54 10.72
CA VAL A 123 -11.68 19.75 10.63
C VAL A 123 -11.33 21.24 10.68
N HIS A 124 -12.03 22.09 9.95
CA HIS A 124 -11.82 23.55 9.99
C HIS A 124 -12.16 24.15 11.38
N ARG A 125 -13.06 23.53 12.14
CA ARG A 125 -13.44 23.98 13.48
C ARG A 125 -12.37 23.72 14.53
N PHE A 126 -11.63 22.59 14.40
CA PHE A 126 -10.70 22.10 15.44
C PHE A 126 -9.22 22.25 15.07
N TYR A 127 -8.87 22.44 13.77
CA TYR A 127 -7.49 22.39 13.30
C TYR A 127 -7.15 23.59 12.43
N HIS A 128 -5.87 24.00 12.48
CA HIS A 128 -5.32 24.99 11.57
C HIS A 128 -5.12 24.42 10.17
N ALA A 129 -4.81 23.13 10.06
CA ALA A 129 -4.60 22.46 8.79
C ALA A 129 -4.89 20.96 8.89
N VAL A 130 -5.11 20.33 7.71
CA VAL A 130 -5.24 18.88 7.58
C VAL A 130 -4.34 18.35 6.46
N VAL A 131 -3.74 17.18 6.71
CA VAL A 131 -2.97 16.41 5.72
C VAL A 131 -3.70 15.09 5.44
N PHE A 132 -4.24 14.93 4.25
CA PHE A 132 -4.84 13.67 3.80
C PHE A 132 -3.76 12.70 3.31
N SER A 133 -3.67 11.53 3.91
CA SER A 133 -2.68 10.47 3.63
C SER A 133 -3.30 9.07 3.61
N THR A 134 -4.52 8.96 3.10
CA THR A 134 -5.39 7.78 3.17
C THR A 134 -4.96 6.61 2.28
N GLY A 135 -3.91 6.80 1.47
CA GLY A 135 -3.35 5.73 0.65
C GLY A 135 -4.20 5.34 -0.56
N ALA A 136 -4.13 4.07 -0.94
CA ALA A 136 -4.87 3.48 -2.06
C ALA A 136 -5.14 2.00 -1.75
N LEU A 137 -6.41 1.59 -1.71
CA LEU A 137 -6.83 0.23 -1.34
C LEU A 137 -7.74 -0.41 -2.39
N ALA A 138 -8.24 0.34 -3.37
CA ALA A 138 -9.07 -0.21 -4.44
C ALA A 138 -8.20 -0.75 -5.57
N ASP A 139 -8.63 -1.83 -6.19
CA ASP A 139 -7.96 -2.39 -7.36
C ASP A 139 -8.32 -1.64 -8.65
N ARG A 140 -7.34 -1.47 -9.51
CA ARG A 140 -7.58 -1.02 -10.87
C ARG A 140 -8.20 -2.15 -11.69
N ARG A 141 -9.27 -1.84 -12.41
CA ARG A 141 -9.92 -2.78 -13.33
C ARG A 141 -9.11 -2.93 -14.63
N LEU A 142 -9.24 -4.10 -15.26
CA LEU A 142 -8.70 -4.35 -16.60
C LEU A 142 -9.59 -3.74 -17.70
N GLY A 143 -10.90 -3.66 -17.44
CA GLY A 143 -11.90 -3.20 -18.40
C GLY A 143 -12.13 -4.18 -19.56
N ILE A 144 -12.00 -5.47 -19.32
CA ILE A 144 -12.20 -6.54 -20.30
C ILE A 144 -13.45 -7.37 -19.97
N PRO A 145 -14.06 -8.03 -20.96
CA PRO A 145 -15.18 -8.95 -20.72
C PRO A 145 -14.84 -10.03 -19.70
N GLY A 146 -15.80 -10.42 -18.88
CA GLY A 146 -15.66 -11.48 -17.88
C GLY A 146 -14.96 -11.05 -16.59
N GLU A 147 -14.61 -9.78 -16.42
CA GLU A 147 -13.88 -9.30 -15.23
C GLU A 147 -14.67 -9.42 -13.93
N ASP A 148 -16.01 -9.54 -14.01
CA ASP A 148 -16.90 -9.67 -12.86
C ASP A 148 -17.35 -11.13 -12.58
N LEU A 149 -16.72 -12.12 -13.24
CA LEU A 149 -16.99 -13.54 -12.98
C LEU A 149 -16.47 -13.95 -11.60
N GLU A 150 -17.15 -14.89 -10.95
CA GLU A 150 -16.64 -15.53 -9.74
C GLU A 150 -15.30 -16.22 -10.03
N GLY A 151 -14.28 -15.96 -9.20
CA GLY A 151 -12.90 -16.38 -9.47
C GLY A 151 -12.03 -15.28 -10.09
N SER A 152 -12.61 -14.11 -10.43
CA SER A 152 -11.87 -12.93 -10.86
C SER A 152 -11.76 -11.93 -9.72
N TYR A 153 -10.58 -11.80 -9.15
CA TYR A 153 -10.30 -11.04 -7.93
C TYR A 153 -9.36 -9.87 -8.17
N GLY A 154 -9.49 -8.82 -7.36
CA GLY A 154 -8.47 -7.80 -7.20
C GLY A 154 -7.28 -8.33 -6.37
N ALA A 155 -6.08 -7.91 -6.71
CA ALA A 155 -4.92 -8.26 -5.89
C ALA A 155 -4.99 -7.60 -4.50
N ALA A 156 -5.55 -6.38 -4.38
CA ALA A 156 -5.74 -5.72 -3.09
C ALA A 156 -6.73 -6.50 -2.21
N GLU A 157 -7.81 -7.04 -2.77
CA GLU A 157 -8.77 -7.86 -2.03
C GLU A 157 -8.09 -9.10 -1.43
N PHE A 158 -7.28 -9.82 -2.21
CA PHE A 158 -6.54 -10.98 -1.73
C PHE A 158 -5.46 -10.62 -0.71
N VAL A 159 -4.71 -9.53 -0.96
CA VAL A 159 -3.68 -9.02 -0.05
C VAL A 159 -4.29 -8.62 1.30
N THR A 160 -5.39 -7.88 1.30
CA THR A 160 -6.07 -7.47 2.54
C THR A 160 -6.63 -8.67 3.30
N TRP A 161 -7.12 -9.70 2.60
CA TRP A 161 -7.56 -10.93 3.25
C TRP A 161 -6.41 -11.66 3.94
N TYR A 162 -5.34 -12.00 3.20
CA TYR A 162 -4.26 -12.78 3.82
C TYR A 162 -3.48 -12.00 4.89
N ASP A 163 -3.49 -10.68 4.82
CA ASP A 163 -2.81 -9.84 5.80
C ASP A 163 -3.73 -9.38 6.95
N GLY A 164 -4.95 -9.94 7.02
CA GLY A 164 -5.88 -9.77 8.13
C GLY A 164 -6.40 -8.34 8.26
N HIS A 165 -6.76 -7.70 7.15
CA HIS A 165 -7.44 -6.40 7.20
C HIS A 165 -8.85 -6.57 7.79
N PRO A 166 -9.25 -5.77 8.79
CA PRO A 166 -10.50 -6.01 9.52
C PRO A 166 -11.79 -5.83 8.69
N ASP A 167 -11.70 -5.18 7.54
CA ASP A 167 -12.83 -5.02 6.60
C ASP A 167 -12.76 -6.02 5.43
N ALA A 168 -11.77 -6.93 5.41
CA ALA A 168 -11.72 -7.98 4.40
C ALA A 168 -12.79 -9.05 4.65
N HIS A 169 -13.25 -9.71 3.58
CA HIS A 169 -14.14 -10.87 3.75
C HIS A 169 -13.39 -11.96 4.55
N PRO A 170 -14.03 -12.57 5.56
CA PRO A 170 -13.33 -13.53 6.43
C PRO A 170 -12.93 -14.82 5.71
N GLU A 171 -13.64 -15.19 4.65
CA GLU A 171 -13.41 -16.42 3.91
C GLU A 171 -12.83 -16.15 2.53
N TRP A 172 -11.90 -16.98 2.10
CA TRP A 172 -11.36 -16.98 0.75
C TRP A 172 -11.18 -18.41 0.23
N ALA A 173 -11.88 -18.75 -0.83
CA ALA A 173 -11.81 -20.08 -1.42
C ALA A 173 -10.54 -20.21 -2.29
N LEU A 174 -9.55 -20.97 -1.82
CA LEU A 174 -8.33 -21.29 -2.57
C LEU A 174 -8.46 -22.65 -3.29
N THR A 175 -9.54 -22.82 -4.06
CA THR A 175 -9.90 -24.09 -4.74
C THR A 175 -9.41 -24.18 -6.19
N ALA A 176 -8.84 -23.11 -6.74
CA ALA A 176 -8.30 -23.09 -8.09
C ALA A 176 -6.97 -23.87 -8.14
N GLU A 177 -6.87 -24.91 -8.94
CA GLU A 177 -5.61 -25.61 -9.18
C GLU A 177 -4.66 -24.78 -10.05
N ARG A 178 -5.21 -23.98 -10.96
CA ARG A 178 -4.48 -23.09 -11.87
C ARG A 178 -4.99 -21.67 -11.74
N ALA A 179 -4.09 -20.75 -11.43
CA ALA A 179 -4.41 -19.34 -11.29
C ALA A 179 -3.57 -18.47 -12.24
N ALA A 180 -4.10 -17.35 -12.67
CA ALA A 180 -3.36 -16.31 -13.37
C ALA A 180 -3.24 -15.06 -12.47
N VAL A 181 -2.05 -14.46 -12.42
CA VAL A 181 -1.80 -13.16 -11.82
C VAL A 181 -1.44 -12.18 -12.92
N VAL A 182 -2.33 -11.24 -13.20
CA VAL A 182 -2.16 -10.24 -14.26
C VAL A 182 -1.41 -9.04 -13.71
N GLY A 183 -0.16 -8.89 -14.12
CA GLY A 183 0.73 -7.82 -13.68
C GLY A 183 2.15 -8.30 -13.43
N VAL A 184 3.11 -7.37 -13.52
CA VAL A 184 4.55 -7.64 -13.33
C VAL A 184 5.17 -6.63 -12.36
N GLY A 185 4.46 -6.31 -11.27
CA GLY A 185 4.91 -5.52 -10.13
C GLY A 185 5.16 -6.39 -8.90
N ASN A 186 5.67 -5.80 -7.80
CA ASN A 186 5.93 -6.52 -6.54
C ASN A 186 4.68 -7.23 -6.02
N VAL A 187 3.52 -6.55 -6.02
CA VAL A 187 2.25 -7.15 -5.58
C VAL A 187 1.89 -8.41 -6.38
N ALA A 188 2.19 -8.43 -7.69
CA ALA A 188 1.95 -9.63 -8.50
C ALA A 188 2.81 -10.82 -8.04
N LEU A 189 4.08 -10.55 -7.68
CA LEU A 189 4.96 -11.59 -7.11
C LEU A 189 4.53 -12.01 -5.72
N ASP A 190 4.09 -11.08 -4.87
CA ASP A 190 3.56 -11.39 -3.54
C ASP A 190 2.35 -12.32 -3.64
N VAL A 191 1.37 -11.96 -4.49
CA VAL A 191 0.20 -12.80 -4.76
C VAL A 191 0.61 -14.18 -5.27
N ALA A 192 1.47 -14.24 -6.29
CA ALA A 192 1.93 -15.51 -6.86
C ALA A 192 2.66 -16.37 -5.82
N ARG A 193 3.50 -15.74 -4.98
CA ARG A 193 4.25 -16.43 -3.92
C ARG A 193 3.34 -16.96 -2.83
N MET A 194 2.37 -16.16 -2.38
CA MET A 194 1.41 -16.59 -1.37
C MET A 194 0.54 -17.77 -1.85
N LEU A 195 0.12 -17.76 -3.13
CA LEU A 195 -0.67 -18.85 -3.71
C LEU A 195 0.10 -20.19 -3.80
N VAL A 196 1.43 -20.16 -3.92
CA VAL A 196 2.25 -21.38 -4.03
C VAL A 196 2.92 -21.80 -2.74
N ARG A 197 2.82 -21.02 -1.65
CA ARG A 197 3.35 -21.44 -0.34
C ARG A 197 2.50 -22.55 0.29
N SER A 198 3.18 -23.45 1.00
CA SER A 198 2.48 -24.41 1.84
C SER A 198 2.03 -23.75 3.16
N PRO A 199 0.99 -24.29 3.84
CA PRO A 199 0.56 -23.79 5.14
C PRO A 199 1.68 -23.76 6.19
N GLU A 200 2.57 -24.75 6.18
CA GLU A 200 3.70 -24.85 7.12
C GLU A 200 4.71 -23.71 6.94
N GLN A 201 4.89 -23.23 5.70
CA GLN A 201 5.76 -22.10 5.41
C GLN A 201 5.17 -20.76 5.90
N LEU A 202 3.88 -20.72 6.20
CA LEU A 202 3.18 -19.54 6.72
C LEU A 202 3.00 -19.58 8.26
N GLU A 203 3.24 -20.72 8.88
CA GLU A 203 3.15 -20.90 10.34
C GLU A 203 3.89 -19.82 11.16
N PRO A 204 5.14 -19.42 10.82
CA PRO A 204 5.87 -18.43 11.62
C PRO A 204 5.43 -16.99 11.38
N THR A 205 4.45 -16.75 10.50
CA THR A 205 4.02 -15.40 10.12
C THR A 205 2.92 -14.84 11.05
N ASP A 206 2.56 -13.57 10.85
CA ASP A 206 1.58 -12.85 11.68
C ASP A 206 0.12 -12.96 11.19
N ILE A 207 -0.17 -13.90 10.27
CA ILE A 207 -1.52 -14.09 9.71
C ILE A 207 -2.54 -14.50 10.78
N PRO A 208 -3.80 -14.03 10.65
CA PRO A 208 -4.90 -14.47 11.50
C PRO A 208 -5.17 -15.97 11.35
N GLU A 209 -5.80 -16.56 12.35
CA GLU A 209 -6.10 -17.99 12.36
C GLU A 209 -7.04 -18.44 11.22
N HIS A 210 -8.05 -17.63 10.87
CA HIS A 210 -8.93 -17.93 9.74
C HIS A 210 -8.21 -17.93 8.39
N VAL A 211 -7.20 -17.07 8.23
CA VAL A 211 -6.34 -17.02 7.03
C VAL A 211 -5.46 -18.27 6.97
N ARG A 212 -4.88 -18.66 8.11
CA ARG A 212 -4.11 -19.91 8.22
C ARG A 212 -4.96 -21.13 7.83
N ALA A 213 -6.19 -21.20 8.34
CA ALA A 213 -7.13 -22.26 7.98
C ALA A 213 -7.47 -22.23 6.48
N GLY A 214 -7.68 -21.04 5.89
CA GLY A 214 -7.91 -20.89 4.45
C GLY A 214 -6.75 -21.39 3.60
N PHE A 215 -5.51 -21.07 3.95
CA PHE A 215 -4.33 -21.62 3.27
C PHE A 215 -4.20 -23.15 3.46
N GLY A 216 -4.73 -23.69 4.54
CA GLY A 216 -4.79 -25.15 4.77
C GLY A 216 -5.61 -25.90 3.71
N THR A 217 -6.52 -25.23 3.02
CA THR A 217 -7.33 -25.80 1.95
C THR A 217 -6.85 -25.45 0.53
N ASN A 218 -5.69 -24.78 0.41
CA ASN A 218 -5.16 -24.29 -0.86
C ASN A 218 -4.75 -25.43 -1.80
N THR A 219 -5.48 -25.53 -2.93
CA THR A 219 -5.25 -26.53 -4.00
C THR A 219 -4.38 -26.00 -5.14
N THR A 220 -3.95 -24.74 -5.11
CA THR A 220 -3.22 -24.12 -6.22
C THR A 220 -1.89 -24.82 -6.49
N ARG A 221 -1.72 -25.30 -7.72
CA ARG A 221 -0.52 -25.98 -8.22
C ARG A 221 0.26 -25.17 -9.24
N VAL A 222 -0.44 -24.35 -10.05
CA VAL A 222 0.19 -23.54 -11.10
C VAL A 222 -0.28 -22.09 -10.98
N VAL A 223 0.68 -21.17 -10.94
CA VAL A 223 0.41 -19.73 -11.00
C VAL A 223 1.12 -19.14 -12.22
N SER A 224 0.35 -18.62 -13.18
CA SER A 224 0.87 -17.90 -14.34
C SER A 224 0.93 -16.41 -14.09
N VAL A 225 2.14 -15.82 -14.08
CA VAL A 225 2.36 -14.37 -13.95
C VAL A 225 2.39 -13.75 -15.33
N ILE A 226 1.42 -12.88 -15.64
CA ILE A 226 1.16 -12.37 -16.98
C ILE A 226 1.67 -10.95 -17.14
N GLY A 227 2.58 -10.72 -18.10
CA GLY A 227 3.11 -9.43 -18.48
C GLY A 227 2.82 -9.06 -19.92
N ARG A 228 2.12 -7.94 -20.17
CA ARG A 228 1.84 -7.48 -21.54
C ARG A 228 3.08 -7.03 -22.33
N ARG A 229 4.18 -6.74 -21.64
CA ARG A 229 5.47 -6.31 -22.20
C ARG A 229 6.55 -7.33 -21.87
N GLY A 230 7.71 -7.16 -22.50
CA GLY A 230 8.87 -7.98 -22.19
C GLY A 230 9.45 -7.75 -20.78
N PRO A 231 10.39 -8.62 -20.35
CA PRO A 231 10.94 -8.63 -18.99
C PRO A 231 11.64 -7.32 -18.58
N VAL A 232 12.25 -6.59 -19.54
CA VAL A 232 12.89 -5.28 -19.26
C VAL A 232 11.93 -4.22 -18.71
N HIS A 233 10.63 -4.40 -18.93
CA HIS A 233 9.57 -3.52 -18.45
C HIS A 233 8.90 -4.02 -17.18
N ALA A 234 9.38 -5.11 -16.60
CA ALA A 234 8.91 -5.60 -15.31
C ALA A 234 9.26 -4.62 -14.20
N LYS A 235 8.29 -4.41 -13.29
CA LYS A 235 8.42 -3.43 -12.20
C LYS A 235 8.78 -4.07 -10.86
N PHE A 236 8.79 -5.40 -10.77
CA PHE A 236 9.24 -6.08 -9.57
C PHE A 236 10.74 -5.86 -9.33
N THR A 237 11.14 -5.92 -8.07
CA THR A 237 12.53 -5.70 -7.67
C THR A 237 13.33 -7.00 -7.74
N PRO A 238 14.67 -6.92 -7.88
CA PRO A 238 15.53 -8.10 -7.74
C PRO A 238 15.40 -8.80 -6.38
N LEU A 239 14.99 -8.06 -5.33
CA LEU A 239 14.75 -8.62 -4.01
C LEU A 239 13.55 -9.59 -4.04
N GLU A 240 12.43 -9.15 -4.61
CA GLU A 240 11.21 -9.97 -4.72
C GLU A 240 11.44 -11.25 -5.53
N LEU A 241 12.21 -11.15 -6.64
CA LEU A 241 12.60 -12.35 -7.39
C LEU A 241 13.44 -13.33 -6.55
N ARG A 242 14.35 -12.81 -5.71
CA ARG A 242 15.13 -13.66 -4.80
C ARG A 242 14.28 -14.30 -3.71
N GLU A 243 13.27 -13.61 -3.20
CA GLU A 243 12.32 -14.19 -2.23
C GLU A 243 11.48 -15.29 -2.90
N MET A 244 11.01 -15.08 -4.13
CA MET A 244 10.33 -16.12 -4.92
C MET A 244 11.22 -17.36 -5.11
N ALA A 245 12.52 -17.18 -5.41
CA ALA A 245 13.47 -18.28 -5.60
C ALA A 245 13.73 -19.13 -4.34
N LYS A 246 13.34 -18.65 -3.16
CA LYS A 246 13.53 -19.36 -1.88
C LYS A 246 12.33 -20.20 -1.47
N VAL A 247 11.23 -20.14 -2.19
CA VAL A 247 10.03 -20.90 -1.86
C VAL A 247 10.30 -22.38 -2.13
N GLU A 248 10.32 -23.19 -1.08
CA GLU A 248 10.57 -24.62 -1.18
C GLU A 248 9.40 -25.35 -1.86
N GLY A 249 9.69 -26.35 -2.67
CA GLY A 249 8.70 -27.15 -3.39
C GLY A 249 8.06 -26.41 -4.58
N VAL A 250 8.73 -25.34 -5.07
CA VAL A 250 8.24 -24.53 -6.20
C VAL A 250 9.28 -24.47 -7.31
N THR A 251 8.87 -24.89 -8.48
CA THR A 251 9.65 -24.69 -9.71
C THR A 251 9.21 -23.41 -10.42
N ILE A 252 10.19 -22.59 -10.82
CA ILE A 252 9.95 -21.38 -11.60
C ILE A 252 10.22 -21.67 -13.07
N VAL A 253 9.22 -21.40 -13.91
CA VAL A 253 9.28 -21.65 -15.37
C VAL A 253 9.23 -20.31 -16.11
N VAL A 254 10.19 -20.12 -17.02
CA VAL A 254 10.28 -18.94 -17.91
C VAL A 254 10.45 -19.43 -19.33
N ASP A 255 9.60 -18.98 -20.25
CA ASP A 255 9.78 -19.33 -21.67
C ASP A 255 11.01 -18.61 -22.22
N PRO A 256 12.03 -19.33 -22.76
CA PRO A 256 13.20 -18.70 -23.36
C PRO A 256 12.86 -17.74 -24.50
N ALA A 257 11.76 -17.98 -25.24
CA ALA A 257 11.30 -17.10 -26.31
C ALA A 257 10.87 -15.71 -25.80
N ASP A 258 10.38 -15.63 -24.58
CA ASP A 258 10.00 -14.37 -23.95
C ASP A 258 11.21 -13.52 -23.53
N LEU A 259 12.42 -14.09 -23.56
CA LEU A 259 13.70 -13.45 -23.22
C LEU A 259 14.49 -13.01 -24.48
N GLU A 260 13.85 -12.99 -25.63
CA GLU A 260 14.44 -12.41 -26.84
C GLU A 260 14.27 -10.88 -26.79
N TYR A 261 15.39 -10.15 -26.75
CA TYR A 261 15.41 -8.70 -26.62
C TYR A 261 15.67 -8.04 -27.99
N ASP A 262 14.85 -7.05 -28.33
CA ASP A 262 15.19 -6.11 -29.40
C ASP A 262 16.28 -5.12 -28.94
N ASP A 263 16.72 -4.20 -29.84
CA ASP A 263 17.81 -3.27 -29.53
C ASP A 263 17.50 -2.29 -28.40
N GLU A 264 16.25 -1.84 -28.29
CA GLU A 264 15.80 -0.97 -27.20
C GLU A 264 15.82 -1.73 -25.87
N ALA A 265 15.27 -2.93 -25.85
CA ALA A 265 15.25 -3.79 -24.66
C ALA A 265 16.68 -4.14 -24.20
N ARG A 266 17.59 -4.44 -25.13
CA ARG A 266 19.02 -4.66 -24.83
C ARG A 266 19.64 -3.41 -24.20
N THR A 267 19.41 -2.25 -24.81
CA THR A 267 19.93 -0.98 -24.28
C THR A 267 19.42 -0.71 -22.87
N LEU A 268 18.12 -0.90 -22.60
CA LEU A 268 17.54 -0.70 -21.27
C LEU A 268 18.09 -1.70 -20.24
N ARG A 269 18.21 -2.98 -20.63
CA ARG A 269 18.79 -4.04 -19.79
C ARG A 269 20.22 -3.71 -19.36
N ASP A 270 21.03 -3.18 -20.29
CA ASP A 270 22.45 -2.91 -20.05
C ASP A 270 22.69 -1.57 -19.34
N SER A 271 21.81 -0.58 -19.51
CA SER A 271 21.95 0.75 -18.92
C SER A 271 21.32 0.89 -17.52
N ASP A 272 20.27 0.13 -17.22
CA ASP A 272 19.62 0.15 -15.91
C ASP A 272 20.01 -1.08 -15.08
N ARG A 273 20.79 -0.85 -14.02
CA ARG A 273 21.28 -1.92 -13.14
C ARG A 273 20.16 -2.81 -12.57
N ARG A 274 19.02 -2.22 -12.21
CA ARG A 274 17.89 -2.97 -11.65
C ARG A 274 17.28 -3.86 -12.72
N VAL A 275 17.04 -3.31 -13.90
CA VAL A 275 16.50 -4.06 -15.06
C VAL A 275 17.44 -5.20 -15.42
N GLY A 276 18.75 -4.93 -15.52
CA GLY A 276 19.75 -5.96 -15.81
C GLY A 276 19.75 -7.10 -14.80
N GLN A 277 19.64 -6.80 -13.50
CA GLN A 277 19.55 -7.84 -12.46
C GLN A 277 18.27 -8.69 -12.56
N VAL A 278 17.14 -8.08 -12.88
CA VAL A 278 15.86 -8.78 -13.11
C VAL A 278 15.98 -9.71 -14.31
N CYS A 279 16.44 -9.20 -15.45
CA CYS A 279 16.62 -10.01 -16.67
C CYS A 279 17.59 -11.17 -16.43
N THR A 280 18.74 -10.91 -15.82
CA THR A 280 19.74 -11.96 -15.51
C THR A 280 19.14 -13.06 -14.63
N GLN A 281 18.28 -12.74 -13.68
CA GLN A 281 17.64 -13.77 -12.85
C GLN A 281 16.64 -14.61 -13.65
N LEU A 282 15.83 -13.99 -14.52
CA LEU A 282 14.90 -14.70 -15.40
C LEU A 282 15.66 -15.60 -16.41
N GLU A 283 16.72 -15.08 -17.00
CA GLU A 283 17.60 -15.82 -17.93
C GLU A 283 18.24 -17.03 -17.23
N LYS A 284 18.67 -16.86 -15.96
CA LYS A 284 19.22 -17.95 -15.16
C LYS A 284 18.18 -19.08 -14.96
N TRP A 285 16.94 -18.74 -14.66
CA TRP A 285 15.88 -19.74 -14.50
C TRP A 285 15.58 -20.45 -15.84
N ALA A 286 15.46 -19.71 -16.93
CA ALA A 286 15.26 -20.31 -18.26
C ALA A 286 16.45 -21.20 -18.68
N GLY A 287 17.69 -20.84 -18.33
CA GLY A 287 18.89 -21.64 -18.57
C GLY A 287 18.89 -22.94 -17.77
N ALA A 288 18.64 -22.87 -16.48
CA ALA A 288 18.56 -24.05 -15.61
C ALA A 288 17.44 -25.00 -16.04
N GLN A 289 16.29 -24.47 -16.44
CA GLN A 289 15.17 -25.23 -17.02
C GLN A 289 15.60 -25.98 -18.29
N ARG A 290 16.31 -25.30 -19.21
CA ARG A 290 16.79 -25.92 -20.46
C ARG A 290 17.79 -27.04 -20.20
N GLU A 291 18.68 -26.88 -19.21
CA GLU A 291 19.64 -27.90 -18.81
C GLU A 291 18.96 -29.12 -18.17
N ALA A 292 17.95 -28.89 -17.32
CA ALA A 292 17.27 -29.94 -16.58
C ALA A 292 16.31 -30.78 -17.42
N TRP A 293 15.57 -30.15 -18.37
CA TRP A 293 14.48 -30.81 -19.08
C TRP A 293 14.64 -30.86 -20.61
N HIS A 294 15.63 -30.18 -21.19
CA HIS A 294 15.94 -30.13 -22.64
C HIS A 294 14.74 -29.79 -23.55
N GLY A 295 13.65 -29.24 -22.98
CA GLY A 295 12.37 -29.09 -23.63
C GLY A 295 11.79 -27.67 -23.58
N SER A 296 10.52 -27.58 -23.94
CA SER A 296 9.71 -26.36 -23.88
C SER A 296 9.34 -26.00 -22.44
N ALA A 297 8.82 -24.77 -22.26
CA ALA A 297 8.27 -24.34 -20.97
C ALA A 297 7.07 -25.21 -20.53
N ASP A 298 6.30 -25.77 -21.47
CA ASP A 298 5.19 -26.68 -21.19
C ASP A 298 5.69 -28.03 -20.65
N GLU A 299 6.76 -28.56 -21.21
CA GLU A 299 7.40 -29.80 -20.72
C GLU A 299 8.02 -29.61 -19.35
N ALA A 300 8.65 -28.46 -19.09
CA ALA A 300 9.18 -28.11 -17.77
C ALA A 300 8.07 -28.01 -16.72
N GLU A 301 6.95 -27.36 -17.04
CA GLU A 301 5.78 -27.28 -16.18
C GLU A 301 5.23 -28.69 -15.88
N ALA A 302 5.04 -29.52 -16.89
CA ALA A 302 4.54 -30.88 -16.74
C ALA A 302 5.47 -31.76 -15.89
N ALA A 303 6.78 -31.65 -16.07
CA ALA A 303 7.77 -32.41 -15.30
C ALA A 303 7.78 -32.00 -13.82
N ALA A 304 7.71 -30.71 -13.51
CA ALA A 304 7.63 -30.21 -12.16
C ALA A 304 6.36 -30.70 -11.44
N LEU A 305 5.21 -30.65 -12.12
CA LEU A 305 3.94 -31.16 -11.59
C LEU A 305 3.97 -32.66 -11.35
N ALA A 306 4.63 -33.43 -12.23
CA ALA A 306 4.82 -34.89 -12.06
C ALA A 306 5.74 -35.21 -10.87
N ALA A 307 6.70 -34.32 -10.57
CA ALA A 307 7.56 -34.43 -9.38
C ALA A 307 6.85 -34.00 -8.07
N GLY A 308 5.60 -33.55 -8.13
CA GLY A 308 4.83 -33.10 -6.96
C GLY A 308 5.10 -31.64 -6.57
N GLU A 309 5.85 -30.89 -7.36
CA GLU A 309 6.14 -29.49 -7.11
C GLU A 309 4.99 -28.57 -7.57
N ARG A 310 4.90 -27.38 -6.99
CA ARG A 310 4.07 -26.29 -7.48
C ARG A 310 4.89 -25.48 -8.51
N VAL A 311 4.20 -24.76 -9.38
CA VAL A 311 4.83 -24.03 -10.48
C VAL A 311 4.44 -22.56 -10.46
N VAL A 312 5.42 -21.68 -10.59
CA VAL A 312 5.22 -20.28 -10.97
C VAL A 312 5.77 -20.07 -12.37
N ARG A 313 4.90 -19.77 -13.33
CA ARG A 313 5.26 -19.58 -14.72
C ARG A 313 5.15 -18.12 -15.13
N PHE A 314 6.25 -17.52 -15.57
CA PHE A 314 6.25 -16.18 -16.15
C PHE A 314 5.89 -16.26 -17.63
N ARG A 315 4.94 -15.43 -18.05
CA ARG A 315 4.47 -15.29 -19.43
C ARG A 315 4.53 -13.81 -19.82
N PHE A 316 5.58 -13.43 -20.53
CA PHE A 316 5.72 -12.08 -21.06
C PHE A 316 5.09 -11.95 -22.44
N HIS A 317 4.96 -10.71 -22.94
CA HIS A 317 4.34 -10.44 -24.24
C HIS A 317 2.93 -11.02 -24.36
N ARG A 318 2.17 -11.02 -23.24
CA ARG A 318 0.80 -11.51 -23.18
C ARG A 318 -0.10 -10.46 -22.51
N SER A 319 -1.10 -9.98 -23.24
CA SER A 319 -2.08 -9.01 -22.75
C SER A 319 -3.44 -9.69 -22.57
N PRO A 320 -4.04 -9.65 -21.39
CA PRO A 320 -5.38 -10.22 -21.22
C PRO A 320 -6.39 -9.38 -22.01
N VAL A 321 -7.30 -10.05 -22.71
CA VAL A 321 -8.35 -9.42 -23.52
C VAL A 321 -9.76 -9.88 -23.15
N GLU A 322 -9.89 -11.04 -22.49
CA GLU A 322 -11.15 -11.58 -22.02
C GLU A 322 -10.91 -12.61 -20.91
N ILE A 323 -11.68 -12.57 -19.84
CA ILE A 323 -11.77 -13.64 -18.85
C ILE A 323 -12.91 -14.57 -19.29
N LEU A 324 -12.56 -15.81 -19.63
CA LEU A 324 -13.51 -16.80 -20.10
C LEU A 324 -14.27 -17.40 -18.92
N GLY A 325 -15.56 -17.64 -19.10
CA GLY A 325 -16.42 -18.17 -18.05
C GLY A 325 -17.26 -19.34 -18.47
N SER A 326 -17.56 -20.20 -17.50
CA SER A 326 -18.62 -21.23 -17.58
C SER A 326 -19.42 -21.17 -16.29
N ASP A 327 -20.73 -21.19 -16.41
CA ASP A 327 -21.66 -21.18 -15.26
C ASP A 327 -21.44 -20.03 -14.28
N GLY A 328 -21.05 -18.85 -14.78
CA GLY A 328 -20.77 -17.65 -13.97
C GLY A 328 -19.40 -17.63 -13.28
N ARG A 329 -18.55 -18.63 -13.52
CA ARG A 329 -17.23 -18.79 -12.90
C ARG A 329 -16.12 -18.71 -13.94
N VAL A 330 -14.94 -18.28 -13.52
CA VAL A 330 -13.74 -18.29 -14.37
C VAL A 330 -13.41 -19.72 -14.81
N SER A 331 -13.19 -19.89 -16.11
CA SER A 331 -12.75 -21.17 -16.72
C SER A 331 -11.51 -21.02 -17.59
N GLY A 332 -11.07 -19.77 -17.83
CA GLY A 332 -9.89 -19.48 -18.62
C GLY A 332 -9.60 -17.99 -18.74
N LEU A 333 -8.46 -17.65 -19.33
CA LEU A 333 -8.05 -16.31 -19.64
C LEU A 333 -7.55 -16.24 -21.08
N ARG A 334 -8.22 -15.43 -21.92
CA ARG A 334 -7.78 -15.18 -23.30
C ARG A 334 -6.72 -14.11 -23.31
N LEU A 335 -5.59 -14.45 -23.86
CA LEU A 335 -4.41 -13.63 -23.95
C LEU A 335 -4.14 -13.29 -25.41
N GLU A 336 -3.89 -12.01 -25.69
CA GLU A 336 -3.38 -11.55 -26.96
C GLU A 336 -1.83 -11.54 -26.90
N VAL A 337 -1.18 -12.13 -27.89
CA VAL A 337 0.27 -12.04 -28.03
C VAL A 337 0.64 -10.66 -28.51
N THR A 338 1.52 -9.98 -27.78
CA THR A 338 1.95 -8.62 -28.09
C THR A 338 3.36 -8.59 -28.64
N GLU A 339 3.66 -7.56 -29.43
CA GLU A 339 4.97 -7.28 -29.99
C GLU A 339 5.41 -5.85 -29.64
N PRO A 340 6.70 -5.58 -29.48
CA PRO A 340 7.20 -4.21 -29.31
C PRO A 340 6.72 -3.28 -30.44
N ALA A 341 6.35 -2.05 -30.10
CA ALA A 341 5.81 -1.07 -31.05
C ALA A 341 6.48 0.30 -30.88
N GLY A 342 7.79 0.36 -31.07
CA GLY A 342 8.60 1.58 -30.94
C GLY A 342 8.98 1.92 -29.50
N ALA A 343 9.57 3.11 -29.33
CA ALA A 343 10.18 3.54 -28.07
C ALA A 343 9.22 3.64 -26.89
N GLY A 344 9.77 3.47 -25.68
CA GLY A 344 9.06 3.64 -24.40
C GLY A 344 8.24 2.43 -23.97
N GLY A 345 8.56 1.24 -24.49
CA GLY A 345 7.89 -0.02 -24.12
C GLY A 345 6.43 -0.09 -24.56
N ARG A 346 6.07 0.62 -25.62
CA ARG A 346 4.75 0.46 -26.27
C ARG A 346 4.68 -0.91 -26.93
N VAL A 347 3.49 -1.50 -26.91
CA VAL A 347 3.23 -2.79 -27.57
C VAL A 347 2.04 -2.66 -28.52
N ARG A 348 2.03 -3.53 -29.53
CA ARG A 348 0.90 -3.72 -30.45
C ARG A 348 0.46 -5.16 -30.42
N SER A 349 -0.76 -5.41 -30.85
CA SER A 349 -1.24 -6.75 -31.14
C SER A 349 -0.45 -7.42 -32.24
N SER A 350 -0.12 -8.68 -32.07
CA SER A 350 0.40 -9.53 -33.14
C SER A 350 -0.70 -10.15 -34.00
N GLY A 351 -1.97 -9.98 -33.63
CA GLY A 351 -3.13 -10.65 -34.21
C GLY A 351 -3.31 -12.12 -33.78
N ARG A 352 -2.45 -12.64 -32.89
CA ARG A 352 -2.55 -14.00 -32.36
C ARG A 352 -3.12 -13.96 -30.94
N THR A 353 -4.00 -14.90 -30.62
CA THR A 353 -4.52 -15.12 -29.28
C THR A 353 -4.25 -16.54 -28.81
N GLU A 354 -4.17 -16.72 -27.49
CA GLU A 354 -4.08 -18.02 -26.84
C GLU A 354 -5.04 -18.04 -25.63
N ASP A 355 -5.66 -19.18 -25.37
CA ASP A 355 -6.53 -19.37 -24.21
C ASP A 355 -5.77 -20.16 -23.14
N LEU A 356 -5.59 -19.54 -21.99
CA LEU A 356 -4.94 -20.13 -20.83
C LEU A 356 -6.03 -20.72 -19.90
N GLN A 357 -5.95 -22.01 -19.60
CA GLN A 357 -6.87 -22.68 -18.67
C GLN A 357 -6.52 -22.29 -17.26
N VAL A 358 -7.43 -21.59 -16.60
CA VAL A 358 -7.32 -21.15 -15.18
C VAL A 358 -8.70 -21.09 -14.56
N GLU A 359 -8.79 -21.34 -13.26
CA GLU A 359 -10.02 -21.24 -12.47
C GLU A 359 -10.07 -19.95 -11.62
N ALA A 360 -8.92 -19.24 -11.51
CA ALA A 360 -8.88 -17.95 -10.84
C ALA A 360 -7.96 -16.96 -11.58
N VAL A 361 -8.35 -15.67 -11.56
CA VAL A 361 -7.57 -14.55 -12.09
C VAL A 361 -7.42 -13.48 -11.02
N TYR A 362 -6.18 -13.10 -10.69
CA TYR A 362 -5.84 -12.03 -9.76
C TYR A 362 -5.30 -10.82 -10.52
N ARG A 363 -5.98 -9.68 -10.42
CA ARG A 363 -5.64 -8.44 -11.14
C ARG A 363 -4.67 -7.59 -10.32
N ALA A 364 -3.36 -7.71 -10.60
CA ALA A 364 -2.28 -6.97 -9.94
C ALA A 364 -1.76 -5.81 -10.80
N VAL A 365 -2.67 -5.01 -11.40
CA VAL A 365 -2.35 -3.94 -12.36
C VAL A 365 -2.28 -2.56 -11.73
N GLY A 366 -2.26 -2.50 -10.42
CA GLY A 366 -2.11 -1.30 -9.60
C GLY A 366 -3.33 -0.97 -8.76
N TYR A 367 -3.09 -0.18 -7.72
CA TYR A 367 -4.13 0.29 -6.80
C TYR A 367 -4.72 1.63 -7.26
N ARG A 368 -5.83 2.02 -6.65
CA ARG A 368 -6.46 3.33 -6.79
C ARG A 368 -6.84 3.86 -5.41
N SER A 369 -6.67 5.17 -5.23
CA SER A 369 -7.23 5.84 -4.06
C SER A 369 -8.73 6.04 -4.22
N ALA A 370 -9.43 6.17 -3.10
CA ALA A 370 -10.83 6.52 -3.05
C ALA A 370 -11.01 8.04 -2.81
N ALA A 371 -12.07 8.60 -3.37
CA ALA A 371 -12.47 9.97 -3.06
C ALA A 371 -12.91 10.08 -1.59
N LEU A 372 -12.67 11.23 -0.98
CA LEU A 372 -13.14 11.59 0.35
C LEU A 372 -14.23 12.64 0.22
N GLU A 373 -15.27 12.54 1.04
CA GLU A 373 -16.38 13.48 1.00
C GLU A 373 -15.91 14.91 1.31
N GLY A 374 -16.29 15.86 0.46
CA GLY A 374 -15.91 17.27 0.57
C GLY A 374 -14.48 17.61 0.13
N VAL A 375 -13.66 16.62 -0.24
CA VAL A 375 -12.27 16.84 -0.71
C VAL A 375 -12.21 16.70 -2.23
N PRO A 376 -11.60 17.64 -2.96
CA PRO A 376 -11.40 17.51 -4.41
C PRO A 376 -10.71 16.22 -4.79
N PHE A 377 -11.17 15.57 -5.86
CA PHE A 377 -10.61 14.31 -6.32
C PHE A 377 -10.63 14.20 -7.84
N ASP A 378 -9.50 13.86 -8.43
CA ASP A 378 -9.39 13.53 -9.85
C ASP A 378 -9.61 12.04 -10.06
N HIS A 379 -10.74 11.68 -10.66
CA HIS A 379 -11.12 10.29 -10.90
C HIS A 379 -10.26 9.59 -11.96
N ASP A 380 -9.62 10.32 -12.87
CA ASP A 380 -8.78 9.74 -13.92
C ASP A 380 -7.44 9.27 -13.34
N SER A 381 -6.75 10.14 -12.63
CA SER A 381 -5.51 9.80 -11.92
C SER A 381 -5.74 8.99 -10.63
N ALA A 382 -6.95 9.03 -10.07
CA ALA A 382 -7.33 8.54 -8.75
C ALA A 382 -6.45 9.14 -7.64
N THR A 383 -6.28 10.47 -7.67
CA THR A 383 -5.52 11.23 -6.68
C THR A 383 -6.25 12.52 -6.30
N ILE A 384 -5.87 13.11 -5.19
CA ILE A 384 -6.26 14.46 -4.82
C ILE A 384 -5.45 15.44 -5.66
N PRO A 385 -6.09 16.38 -6.42
CA PRO A 385 -5.38 17.41 -7.18
C PRO A 385 -4.51 18.26 -6.25
N ASN A 386 -3.22 18.40 -6.57
CA ASN A 386 -2.33 19.13 -5.69
C ASN A 386 -1.12 19.73 -6.44
N ASP A 387 -0.54 20.76 -5.83
CA ASP A 387 0.78 21.28 -6.17
C ASP A 387 1.70 21.11 -4.96
N SER A 388 2.68 20.20 -5.09
CA SER A 388 3.68 19.91 -4.03
C SER A 388 3.06 19.53 -2.68
N GLY A 389 1.81 19.04 -2.69
CA GLY A 389 1.05 18.64 -1.52
C GLY A 389 -0.02 19.65 -1.06
N ARG A 390 -0.05 20.87 -1.57
CA ARG A 390 -1.18 21.81 -1.41
C ARG A 390 -2.37 21.32 -2.24
N ILE A 391 -3.50 21.08 -1.64
CA ILE A 391 -4.70 20.63 -2.37
C ILE A 391 -5.25 21.77 -3.21
N LEU A 392 -5.58 21.44 -4.46
CA LEU A 392 -6.22 22.34 -5.41
C LEU A 392 -7.70 22.01 -5.53
N ASP A 393 -8.53 23.00 -5.84
CA ASP A 393 -9.97 22.83 -6.09
C ASP A 393 -10.26 21.94 -7.31
N SER A 394 -9.33 21.88 -8.25
CA SER A 394 -9.37 21.07 -9.47
C SER A 394 -7.96 20.87 -10.03
N PRO A 395 -7.72 19.93 -10.96
CA PRO A 395 -6.42 19.80 -11.62
C PRO A 395 -5.97 21.11 -12.27
N GLY A 396 -4.85 21.70 -11.77
CA GLY A 396 -4.33 22.99 -12.21
C GLY A 396 -5.12 24.22 -11.71
N GLY A 397 -6.05 24.02 -10.79
CA GLY A 397 -6.86 25.07 -10.17
C GLY A 397 -6.14 25.84 -9.06
N GLN A 398 -6.91 26.41 -8.13
CA GLN A 398 -6.40 27.23 -7.04
C GLN A 398 -6.21 26.38 -5.77
N HIS A 399 -5.22 26.76 -4.96
CA HIS A 399 -4.97 26.14 -3.67
C HIS A 399 -6.10 26.45 -2.67
N LEU A 400 -6.52 25.43 -1.95
CA LEU A 400 -7.44 25.50 -0.82
C LEU A 400 -6.64 25.64 0.48
N PRO A 401 -6.62 26.82 1.13
CA PRO A 401 -5.80 27.06 2.32
C PRO A 401 -6.08 26.06 3.44
N GLY A 402 -5.01 25.61 4.12
CA GLY A 402 -5.10 24.65 5.22
C GLY A 402 -5.32 23.18 4.79
N LEU A 403 -5.51 22.90 3.49
CA LEU A 403 -5.72 21.55 2.99
C LEU A 403 -4.48 21.03 2.26
N PHE A 404 -3.98 19.88 2.74
CA PHE A 404 -2.77 19.26 2.22
C PHE A 404 -2.96 17.75 1.98
N THR A 405 -2.09 17.18 1.16
CA THR A 405 -2.13 15.75 0.85
C THR A 405 -0.72 15.15 0.77
N ALA A 406 -0.57 13.89 1.21
CA ALA A 406 0.70 13.17 1.17
C ALA A 406 0.50 11.70 0.79
N GLY A 407 1.58 11.04 0.35
CA GLY A 407 1.57 9.62 0.06
C GLY A 407 0.89 9.24 -1.25
N TRP A 408 0.23 8.08 -1.29
CA TRP A 408 -0.34 7.55 -2.53
C TRP A 408 -1.57 8.32 -3.02
N VAL A 409 -2.37 8.85 -2.12
CA VAL A 409 -3.51 9.69 -2.52
C VAL A 409 -3.08 11.02 -3.14
N LYS A 410 -1.82 11.48 -2.89
CA LYS A 410 -1.17 12.63 -3.53
C LYS A 410 -0.62 12.30 -4.92
N ARG A 411 0.17 11.21 -5.06
CA ARG A 411 1.05 10.93 -6.21
C ARG A 411 0.72 9.66 -6.98
N GLY A 412 -0.35 8.97 -6.61
CA GLY A 412 -0.66 7.62 -7.08
C GLY A 412 0.15 6.54 -6.37
N PRO A 413 -0.25 5.25 -6.52
CA PRO A 413 0.33 4.11 -5.81
C PRO A 413 1.67 3.69 -6.43
N SER A 414 2.70 4.49 -6.24
CA SER A 414 4.05 4.26 -6.74
C SER A 414 5.10 4.46 -5.65
N GLY A 415 6.28 3.84 -5.82
CA GLY A 415 7.38 3.89 -4.88
C GLY A 415 7.27 2.86 -3.74
N VAL A 416 8.28 2.84 -2.90
CA VAL A 416 8.40 1.99 -1.71
C VAL A 416 8.08 2.78 -0.44
N ILE A 417 8.03 2.10 0.73
CA ILE A 417 7.70 2.75 2.01
C ILE A 417 8.56 3.99 2.27
N GLY A 418 9.87 3.93 2.00
CA GLY A 418 10.79 5.06 2.16
C GLY A 418 10.46 6.29 1.30
N THR A 419 9.81 6.11 0.14
CA THR A 419 9.35 7.21 -0.71
C THR A 419 8.28 8.07 -0.01
N ASN A 420 7.54 7.51 0.94
CA ASN A 420 6.53 8.27 1.69
C ASN A 420 7.17 9.32 2.60
N ARG A 421 8.39 9.08 3.10
CA ARG A 421 9.08 10.06 3.96
C ARG A 421 9.42 11.34 3.18
N SER A 422 10.04 11.23 2.00
CA SER A 422 10.34 12.41 1.17
C SER A 422 9.08 13.12 0.70
N CYS A 423 8.03 12.37 0.35
CA CYS A 423 6.74 12.93 -0.03
C CYS A 423 6.08 13.70 1.14
N ALA A 424 6.16 13.18 2.36
CA ALA A 424 5.64 13.84 3.55
C ALA A 424 6.42 15.12 3.87
N VAL A 425 7.75 15.07 3.81
CA VAL A 425 8.61 16.26 4.02
C VAL A 425 8.29 17.38 3.03
N GLU A 426 8.12 17.04 1.74
CA GLU A 426 7.72 18.02 0.73
C GLU A 426 6.39 18.69 1.08
N THR A 427 5.38 17.91 1.43
CA THR A 427 4.05 18.43 1.80
C THR A 427 4.10 19.29 3.06
N VAL A 428 4.79 18.81 4.11
CA VAL A 428 4.94 19.56 5.37
C VAL A 428 5.72 20.85 5.18
N GLY A 429 6.70 20.90 4.26
CA GLY A 429 7.39 22.14 3.90
C GLY A 429 6.44 23.22 3.37
N GLN A 430 5.42 22.83 2.59
CA GLN A 430 4.38 23.75 2.12
C GLN A 430 3.46 24.21 3.27
N LEU A 431 3.04 23.25 4.12
CA LEU A 431 2.20 23.55 5.28
C LEU A 431 2.91 24.49 6.27
N ALA A 432 4.18 24.24 6.56
CA ALA A 432 5.01 25.09 7.40
C ALA A 432 5.06 26.53 6.91
N THR A 433 5.19 26.73 5.60
CA THR A 433 5.17 28.07 4.99
C THR A 433 3.85 28.83 5.28
N GLU A 434 2.73 28.14 5.28
CA GLU A 434 1.43 28.75 5.61
C GLU A 434 1.28 29.03 7.12
N LEU A 435 1.77 28.16 7.98
CA LEU A 435 1.81 28.41 9.43
C LEU A 435 2.72 29.62 9.76
N GLU A 436 3.91 29.68 9.19
CA GLU A 436 4.88 30.76 9.41
C GLU A 436 4.37 32.13 8.91
N SER A 437 3.60 32.13 7.83
CA SER A 437 3.02 33.37 7.27
C SER A 437 1.81 33.87 8.03
N GLY A 438 1.23 33.07 8.94
CA GLY A 438 -0.03 33.37 9.61
C GLY A 438 -1.24 33.42 8.65
N ALA A 439 -1.12 32.74 7.50
CA ALA A 439 -2.18 32.72 6.49
C ALA A 439 -3.37 31.82 6.89
N LEU A 440 -3.16 30.90 7.82
CA LEU A 440 -4.20 29.98 8.26
C LEU A 440 -5.04 30.60 9.38
N PRO A 441 -6.39 30.43 9.33
CA PRO A 441 -7.25 30.89 10.40
C PRO A 441 -7.01 30.10 11.69
N GLU A 442 -7.17 30.76 12.83
CA GLU A 442 -7.22 30.07 14.12
C GLU A 442 -8.50 29.21 14.18
N PRO A 443 -8.42 27.95 14.64
CA PRO A 443 -9.58 27.11 14.81
C PRO A 443 -10.53 27.69 15.86
N ALA A 444 -11.83 27.56 15.60
CA ALA A 444 -12.85 28.08 16.52
C ALA A 444 -12.81 27.38 17.91
N GLU A 445 -12.38 26.14 17.95
CA GLU A 445 -12.25 25.32 19.16
C GLU A 445 -10.88 24.63 19.18
N PRO A 446 -9.83 25.33 19.62
CA PRO A 446 -8.46 24.82 19.60
C PRO A 446 -8.18 23.79 20.70
N ASP A 447 -9.09 23.60 21.68
CA ASP A 447 -8.91 22.63 22.75
C ASP A 447 -8.77 21.20 22.16
N PRO A 448 -7.65 20.52 22.44
CA PRO A 448 -7.48 19.13 22.04
C PRO A 448 -8.58 18.18 22.49
N GLN A 449 -9.28 18.46 23.59
CA GLN A 449 -10.35 17.60 24.08
C GLN A 449 -11.65 17.76 23.27
N ALA A 450 -11.90 18.93 22.68
CA ALA A 450 -13.15 19.23 22.00
C ALA A 450 -13.49 18.25 20.84
N VAL A 451 -12.50 17.84 20.05
CA VAL A 451 -12.70 16.83 18.99
C VAL A 451 -13.05 15.45 19.58
N ARG A 452 -12.46 15.08 20.72
CA ARG A 452 -12.77 13.79 21.38
C ARG A 452 -14.19 13.80 21.94
N ASP A 453 -14.61 14.93 22.50
CA ASP A 453 -15.97 15.12 23.02
C ASP A 453 -16.99 15.02 21.88
N LEU A 454 -16.74 15.69 20.74
CA LEU A 454 -17.57 15.56 19.54
C LEU A 454 -17.70 14.10 19.06
N LEU A 455 -16.60 13.37 18.99
CA LEU A 455 -16.60 11.95 18.57
C LEU A 455 -17.39 11.09 19.56
N THR A 456 -17.27 11.37 20.86
CA THR A 456 -18.04 10.70 21.91
C THR A 456 -19.54 11.00 21.78
N ASP A 457 -19.91 12.26 21.56
CA ASP A 457 -21.30 12.69 21.36
C ASP A 457 -21.92 12.06 20.09
N ARG A 458 -21.10 11.80 19.06
CA ARG A 458 -21.50 11.06 17.86
C ARG A 458 -21.54 9.55 18.05
N GLY A 459 -21.21 9.04 19.23
CA GLY A 459 -21.21 7.61 19.54
C GLY A 459 -20.08 6.83 18.89
N VAL A 460 -18.98 7.50 18.53
CA VAL A 460 -17.79 6.84 17.96
C VAL A 460 -17.05 6.09 19.06
N ASP A 461 -16.81 4.81 18.84
CA ASP A 461 -16.00 3.98 19.75
C ASP A 461 -14.50 4.20 19.44
N LEU A 462 -14.03 5.37 19.85
CA LEU A 462 -12.68 5.86 19.59
C LEU A 462 -11.63 4.93 20.19
N VAL A 463 -10.61 4.55 19.42
CA VAL A 463 -9.40 3.86 19.90
C VAL A 463 -8.27 4.88 19.96
N ASP A 464 -7.79 5.20 21.15
CA ASP A 464 -6.62 6.06 21.32
C ASP A 464 -5.31 5.26 21.39
N GLY A 465 -4.19 5.96 21.61
CA GLY A 465 -2.87 5.33 21.63
C GLY A 465 -2.73 4.23 22.67
N ASP A 466 -3.27 4.42 23.86
CA ASP A 466 -3.21 3.43 24.94
C ASP A 466 -4.04 2.19 24.59
N ALA A 467 -5.26 2.40 24.10
CA ALA A 467 -6.12 1.30 23.66
C ALA A 467 -5.53 0.53 22.44
N TRP A 468 -4.83 1.21 21.56
CA TRP A 468 -4.06 0.56 20.49
C TRP A 468 -2.94 -0.32 21.07
N LEU A 469 -2.19 0.16 22.06
CA LEU A 469 -1.12 -0.63 22.69
C LEU A 469 -1.64 -1.90 23.35
N GLU A 470 -2.86 -1.89 23.91
CA GLU A 470 -3.52 -3.07 24.45
C GLU A 470 -3.89 -4.09 23.35
N ILE A 471 -4.39 -3.60 22.19
CA ILE A 471 -4.62 -4.47 21.01
C ILE A 471 -3.29 -5.12 20.57
N ASP A 472 -2.22 -4.32 20.48
CA ASP A 472 -0.89 -4.80 20.08
C ASP A 472 -0.36 -5.87 21.06
N ALA A 473 -0.48 -5.62 22.36
CA ALA A 473 -0.06 -6.54 23.40
C ALA A 473 -0.86 -7.86 23.36
N HIS A 474 -2.18 -7.76 23.15
CA HIS A 474 -3.05 -8.92 23.03
C HIS A 474 -2.66 -9.81 21.84
N GLU A 475 -2.45 -9.22 20.65
CA GLU A 475 -2.03 -9.92 19.45
C GLU A 475 -0.63 -10.58 19.60
N ARG A 476 0.30 -9.90 20.28
CA ARG A 476 1.62 -10.45 20.59
C ARG A 476 1.50 -11.64 21.56
N GLY A 477 0.64 -11.53 22.57
CA GLY A 477 0.36 -12.63 23.50
C GLY A 477 -0.24 -13.86 22.80
N LEU A 478 -1.18 -13.65 21.86
CA LEU A 478 -1.71 -14.74 21.02
C LEU A 478 -0.61 -15.36 20.16
N GLY A 479 0.29 -14.55 19.60
CA GLY A 479 1.42 -15.02 18.81
C GLY A 479 2.40 -15.84 19.65
N GLU A 480 2.80 -15.34 20.82
CA GLU A 480 3.71 -16.04 21.74
C GLU A 480 3.15 -17.41 22.14
N ALA A 481 1.86 -17.50 22.47
CA ALA A 481 1.18 -18.75 22.77
C ALA A 481 1.20 -19.74 21.58
N ALA A 482 1.28 -19.24 20.35
CA ALA A 482 1.36 -20.04 19.12
C ALA A 482 2.80 -20.20 18.58
N GLY A 483 3.83 -19.72 19.30
CA GLY A 483 5.24 -19.76 18.84
C GLY A 483 5.57 -18.79 17.71
N ARG A 484 4.84 -17.69 17.58
CA ARG A 484 4.96 -16.65 16.54
C ARG A 484 5.22 -15.28 17.17
N GLU A 485 5.66 -14.31 16.35
CA GLU A 485 5.83 -12.93 16.82
C GLU A 485 4.49 -12.29 17.18
N ARG A 486 3.43 -12.60 16.41
CA ARG A 486 2.09 -12.02 16.53
C ARG A 486 1.05 -12.93 15.89
N THR A 487 -0.19 -12.89 16.37
CA THR A 487 -1.37 -13.36 15.66
C THR A 487 -2.37 -12.21 15.59
N LYS A 488 -2.63 -11.69 14.39
CA LYS A 488 -3.56 -10.58 14.21
C LYS A 488 -4.99 -10.96 14.57
N LEU A 489 -5.72 -10.05 15.19
CA LEU A 489 -7.16 -10.21 15.40
C LEU A 489 -7.90 -10.17 14.07
N PRO A 490 -8.96 -11.01 13.90
CA PRO A 490 -9.58 -11.23 12.59
C PRO A 490 -10.46 -10.07 12.12
N GLY A 491 -10.98 -9.24 13.04
CA GLY A 491 -11.95 -8.23 12.68
C GLY A 491 -12.01 -7.03 13.60
N ARG A 492 -12.74 -6.02 13.17
CA ARG A 492 -12.91 -4.75 13.88
C ARG A 492 -13.61 -4.95 15.24
N ALA A 493 -14.60 -5.84 15.30
CA ALA A 493 -15.37 -6.08 16.53
C ALA A 493 -14.48 -6.59 17.66
N GLU A 494 -13.61 -7.57 17.37
CA GLU A 494 -12.68 -8.14 18.34
C GLU A 494 -11.62 -7.12 18.78
N MET A 495 -11.11 -6.30 17.86
CA MET A 495 -10.18 -5.21 18.21
C MET A 495 -10.82 -4.20 19.17
N LEU A 496 -12.08 -3.81 18.90
CA LEU A 496 -12.82 -2.88 19.77
C LEU A 496 -13.18 -3.50 21.12
N GLU A 497 -13.42 -4.81 21.18
CA GLU A 497 -13.65 -5.50 22.45
C GLU A 497 -12.41 -5.45 23.35
N VAL A 498 -11.23 -5.74 22.80
CA VAL A 498 -9.95 -5.63 23.52
C VAL A 498 -9.71 -4.19 23.99
N ALA A 499 -9.92 -3.20 23.12
CA ALA A 499 -9.75 -1.79 23.43
C ALA A 499 -10.69 -1.29 24.56
N ARG A 500 -11.92 -1.83 24.64
CA ARG A 500 -12.88 -1.48 25.71
C ARG A 500 -12.54 -2.12 27.05
N ALA A 501 -12.05 -3.39 27.02
CA ALA A 501 -11.69 -4.11 28.23
C ALA A 501 -10.59 -3.39 29.01
N SER A 502 -9.61 -2.81 28.35
CA SER A 502 -8.53 -2.05 28.98
C SER A 502 -9.03 -0.80 29.73
N ARG A 503 -9.98 -0.07 29.16
CA ARG A 503 -10.55 1.13 29.77
C ARG A 503 -11.35 0.84 31.06
N SER A 504 -11.95 -0.36 31.14
CA SER A 504 -12.70 -0.76 32.34
C SER A 504 -11.78 -1.12 33.52
N THR A 505 -10.54 -1.50 33.24
CA THR A 505 -9.54 -1.90 34.24
C THR A 505 -8.74 -0.71 34.80
N SER A 506 -8.72 0.40 34.05
CA SER A 506 -8.00 1.65 34.42
C SER A 506 -8.86 2.66 35.19
N ARG A 507 -10.11 2.34 35.48
CA ARG A 507 -11.05 3.09 36.36
C ARG A 507 -11.17 2.42 37.71
#